data_b57a7d0a1db4a0b0bc4d501f13caffdf
#
_entry.id   b57a7d0a1db4a0b0bc4d501f13caffdf
#
_cell.length_a   1.000
_cell.length_b   1.000
_cell.length_c   1.000
_cell.angle_alpha   90.00
_cell.angle_beta   90.00
_cell.angle_gamma   90.00
#
_symmetry.space_group_name_H-M   'P 1'
#
loop_
_entity.id
_entity.type
_entity.pdbx_description
1 polymer ?
#
loop_
_entity_poly.entity_id
_entity_poly.type
_entity_poly.pdbx_seq_one_letter_code
_entity_poly.pdbx_strand_id
1 'polypeptide(L)'
;MAATKKGSREKGMGYLDDSVLGCQFSVYPLRQDDVDAPVQAAIHAARAEGCEVRVGNLSTLVWGDEDAVWAALRAAFRAAQRHGPVVLTATLAAGMPTDGLVGEIQRALAE
;
A
#
# COMPACT_ATOMS: atom_id res chain seq x y z
N MET A 1 20.78 -17.87 -1.39
CA MET A 1 21.13 -16.64 -1.54
C MET A 1 20.09 -15.70 -1.07
N ALA A 2 19.02 -15.70 -1.64
CA ALA A 2 18.06 -14.82 -1.19
C ALA A 2 17.73 -15.07 0.25
N ALA A 3 17.71 -16.26 0.67
CA ALA A 3 17.39 -16.56 2.01
C ALA A 3 18.39 -15.98 2.98
N THR A 4 19.61 -16.02 2.63
CA THR A 4 20.63 -15.47 3.44
C THR A 4 20.47 -14.01 3.58
N LYS A 5 20.24 -13.37 2.51
CA LYS A 5 20.03 -11.99 2.52
C LYS A 5 18.87 -11.64 3.37
N LYS A 6 17.82 -12.36 3.25
CA LYS A 6 16.66 -12.07 3.96
C LYS A 6 16.88 -12.13 5.45
N GLY A 7 17.55 -13.11 5.91
CA GLY A 7 17.82 -13.20 7.28
C GLY A 7 18.65 -12.08 7.81
N SER A 8 19.62 -11.70 7.04
CA SER A 8 20.47 -10.63 7.40
C SER A 8 19.73 -9.35 7.48
N ARG A 9 18.91 -9.10 6.52
CA ARG A 9 18.18 -7.87 6.50
C ARG A 9 17.27 -7.76 7.69
N GLU A 10 16.59 -8.78 8.02
CA GLU A 10 15.70 -8.73 9.10
C GLU A 10 16.36 -8.39 10.37
N LYS A 11 17.49 -8.99 10.62
CA LYS A 11 18.15 -8.67 11.80
C LYS A 11 18.79 -7.36 11.79
N GLY A 12 19.49 -7.08 10.78
CA GLY A 12 20.27 -5.90 10.73
C GLY A 12 19.50 -4.75 10.85
N MET A 13 18.39 -4.79 10.31
CA MET A 13 17.72 -3.62 10.24
C MET A 13 16.71 -3.45 11.26
N GLY A 14 16.02 -4.30 11.67
CA GLY A 14 15.00 -4.04 12.59
C GLY A 14 14.05 -2.94 12.19
N TYR A 15 14.47 -2.09 11.31
CA TYR A 15 13.69 -0.94 10.89
C TYR A 15 12.89 -1.20 9.66
N LEU A 16 13.37 -2.08 8.80
CA LEU A 16 12.75 -2.31 7.51
C LEU A 16 12.37 -3.77 7.37
N ASP A 17 11.26 -4.00 6.72
CA ASP A 17 10.88 -5.33 6.31
C ASP A 17 11.15 -5.44 4.82
N ASP A 18 12.25 -6.06 4.45
CA ASP A 18 12.67 -6.17 3.06
C ASP A 18 11.94 -7.27 2.33
N SER A 19 11.16 -8.06 3.03
CA SER A 19 10.44 -9.15 2.39
C SER A 19 9.16 -8.72 1.73
N VAL A 20 8.75 -7.48 1.93
CA VAL A 20 7.51 -6.99 1.35
C VAL A 20 7.74 -5.84 0.40
N LEU A 21 6.83 -5.69 -0.52
CA LEU A 21 6.73 -4.49 -1.32
C LEU A 21 5.69 -3.60 -0.66
N GLY A 22 6.03 -2.37 -0.41
CA GLY A 22 5.08 -1.41 0.13
C GLY A 22 4.61 -0.48 -0.96
N CYS A 23 3.37 -0.03 -0.83
CA CYS A 23 2.81 0.88 -1.81
C CYS A 23 1.76 1.74 -1.15
N GLN A 24 1.76 3.02 -1.46
CA GLN A 24 0.58 3.82 -1.12
C GLN A 24 -0.01 4.34 -2.42
N PHE A 25 -1.32 4.35 -2.50
CA PHE A 25 -1.97 4.83 -3.71
C PHE A 25 -3.14 5.72 -3.37
N SER A 26 -3.48 6.57 -4.31
CA SER A 26 -4.64 7.45 -4.21
C SER A 26 -5.39 7.40 -5.52
N VAL A 27 -6.71 7.47 -5.44
CA VAL A 27 -7.58 7.42 -6.60
C VAL A 27 -8.31 8.75 -6.68
N TYR A 28 -8.26 9.37 -7.84
CA TYR A 28 -8.88 10.68 -8.07
C TYR A 28 -9.93 10.53 -9.17
N PRO A 29 -11.21 10.36 -8.80
CA PRO A 29 -12.27 10.30 -9.82
C PRO A 29 -12.42 11.65 -10.48
N LEU A 30 -12.64 11.64 -11.80
CA LEU A 30 -12.75 12.86 -12.59
C LEU A 30 -14.13 12.95 -13.19
N ARG A 31 -14.67 14.16 -13.20
CA ARG A 31 -15.95 14.43 -13.86
C ARG A 31 -17.08 13.52 -13.40
N GLN A 32 -17.13 13.29 -12.10
CA GLN A 32 -18.13 12.43 -11.50
C GLN A 32 -18.66 13.11 -10.26
N ASP A 33 -19.94 12.94 -10.01
CA ASP A 33 -20.55 13.54 -8.83
C ASP A 33 -20.21 12.73 -7.58
N ASP A 34 -20.19 11.42 -7.70
CA ASP A 34 -19.91 10.56 -6.57
C ASP A 34 -18.43 10.17 -6.60
N VAL A 35 -17.68 10.71 -5.68
CA VAL A 35 -16.26 10.39 -5.59
C VAL A 35 -15.98 9.25 -4.63
N ASP A 36 -16.94 8.92 -3.77
CA ASP A 36 -16.74 7.86 -2.78
C ASP A 36 -16.83 6.48 -3.39
N ALA A 37 -17.78 6.23 -4.25
CA ALA A 37 -18.00 4.91 -4.80
C ALA A 37 -16.79 4.37 -5.54
N PRO A 38 -16.14 5.13 -6.43
CA PRO A 38 -14.95 4.59 -7.10
C PRO A 38 -13.78 4.38 -6.14
N VAL A 39 -13.64 5.22 -5.12
CA VAL A 39 -12.57 5.04 -4.15
C VAL A 39 -12.80 3.77 -3.33
N GLN A 40 -14.02 3.56 -2.88
CA GLN A 40 -14.34 2.36 -2.12
C GLN A 40 -14.18 1.11 -2.97
N ALA A 41 -14.59 1.17 -4.24
CA ALA A 41 -14.44 0.05 -5.13
C ALA A 41 -12.96 -0.32 -5.30
N ALA A 42 -12.11 0.69 -5.42
CA ALA A 42 -10.68 0.46 -5.56
C ALA A 42 -10.11 -0.23 -4.33
N ILE A 43 -10.50 0.22 -3.15
CA ILE A 43 -9.98 -0.35 -1.90
C ILE A 43 -10.45 -1.79 -1.73
N HIS A 44 -11.72 -2.06 -2.03
CA HIS A 44 -12.24 -3.42 -1.93
C HIS A 44 -11.53 -4.34 -2.91
N ALA A 45 -11.30 -3.87 -4.12
CA ALA A 45 -10.62 -4.68 -5.12
C ALA A 45 -9.17 -4.98 -4.72
N ALA A 46 -8.49 -3.99 -4.17
CA ALA A 46 -7.11 -4.19 -3.73
C ALA A 46 -7.06 -5.23 -2.60
N ARG A 47 -8.01 -5.11 -1.69
CA ARG A 47 -8.04 -6.02 -0.53
C ARG A 47 -8.24 -7.47 -0.97
N ALA A 48 -8.96 -7.69 -2.04
CA ALA A 48 -9.25 -9.03 -2.51
C ALA A 48 -8.05 -9.73 -3.11
N GLU A 49 -6.95 -9.02 -3.35
CA GLU A 49 -5.78 -9.61 -3.99
C GLU A 49 -4.80 -10.25 -3.00
N GLY A 50 -5.13 -10.25 -1.74
CA GLY A 50 -4.33 -11.00 -0.78
C GLY A 50 -3.21 -10.23 -0.10
N CYS A 51 -3.12 -8.94 -0.33
CA CYS A 51 -2.16 -8.11 0.38
C CYS A 51 -2.83 -7.43 1.56
N GLU A 52 -2.03 -6.87 2.43
CA GLU A 52 -2.56 -6.10 3.56
C GLU A 52 -2.95 -4.71 3.08
N VAL A 53 -4.02 -4.18 3.62
CA VAL A 53 -4.52 -2.86 3.21
C VAL A 53 -4.86 -2.03 4.43
N ARG A 54 -4.39 -0.81 4.44
CA ARG A 54 -4.70 0.13 5.53
C ARG A 54 -5.12 1.46 4.91
N VAL A 55 -6.35 1.86 5.17
CA VAL A 55 -6.86 3.11 4.62
C VAL A 55 -6.39 4.27 5.49
N GLY A 56 -5.79 5.25 4.89
CA GLY A 56 -5.35 6.46 5.59
C GLY A 56 -6.17 7.65 5.17
N ASN A 57 -5.83 8.80 5.74
CA ASN A 57 -6.57 10.02 5.46
C ASN A 57 -6.30 10.59 4.07
N LEU A 58 -5.12 10.36 3.54
CA LEU A 58 -4.72 10.91 2.25
C LEU A 58 -4.47 9.86 1.20
N SER A 59 -4.15 8.65 1.59
CA SER A 59 -3.86 7.59 0.65
C SER A 59 -4.12 6.26 1.32
N THR A 60 -4.12 5.21 0.52
CA THR A 60 -4.29 3.85 1.00
C THR A 60 -2.96 3.12 0.93
N LEU A 61 -2.58 2.48 2.02
CA LEU A 61 -1.34 1.74 2.09
C LEU A 61 -1.63 0.27 1.85
N VAL A 62 -0.87 -0.35 0.95
CA VAL A 62 -0.94 -1.78 0.72
C VAL A 62 0.45 -2.37 0.80
N TRP A 63 0.58 -3.58 1.31
CA TRP A 63 1.88 -4.22 1.35
C TRP A 63 1.72 -5.73 1.34
N GLY A 64 2.77 -6.40 0.90
CA GLY A 64 2.78 -7.83 0.81
C GLY A 64 3.75 -8.30 -0.24
N ASP A 65 3.51 -9.52 -0.74
CA ASP A 65 4.28 -10.04 -1.85
C ASP A 65 4.21 -9.13 -3.03
N GLU A 66 5.28 -9.06 -3.79
CA GLU A 66 5.35 -8.18 -4.95
C GLU A 66 4.20 -8.45 -5.92
N ASP A 67 3.96 -9.70 -6.25
CA ASP A 67 2.89 -10.03 -7.21
C ASP A 67 1.53 -9.60 -6.68
N ALA A 68 1.29 -9.77 -5.40
CA ALA A 68 0.02 -9.39 -4.81
C ALA A 68 -0.17 -7.88 -4.83
N VAL A 69 0.88 -7.13 -4.57
CA VAL A 69 0.79 -5.67 -4.57
C VAL A 69 0.53 -5.14 -5.98
N TRP A 70 1.23 -5.67 -6.99
CA TRP A 70 0.97 -5.25 -8.35
C TRP A 70 -0.44 -5.62 -8.79
N ALA A 71 -0.91 -6.81 -8.39
CA ALA A 71 -2.28 -7.22 -8.69
C ALA A 71 -3.28 -6.30 -8.01
N ALA A 72 -2.99 -5.88 -6.78
CA ALA A 72 -3.85 -4.98 -6.05
C ALA A 72 -3.97 -3.62 -6.74
N LEU A 73 -2.86 -3.08 -7.23
CA LEU A 73 -2.89 -1.81 -7.93
C LEU A 73 -3.71 -1.90 -9.21
N ARG A 74 -3.50 -2.96 -9.97
CA ARG A 74 -4.26 -3.17 -11.20
C ARG A 74 -5.74 -3.32 -10.91
N ALA A 75 -6.07 -4.10 -9.90
CA ALA A 75 -7.46 -4.34 -9.54
C ALA A 75 -8.13 -3.06 -9.05
N ALA A 76 -7.41 -2.26 -8.27
CA ALA A 76 -7.92 -1.00 -7.77
C ALA A 76 -8.23 -0.05 -8.93
N PHE A 77 -7.30 0.07 -9.85
CA PHE A 77 -7.46 0.96 -10.99
C PHE A 77 -8.66 0.53 -11.84
N ARG A 78 -8.76 -0.75 -12.12
CA ARG A 78 -9.85 -1.27 -12.94
C ARG A 78 -11.20 -1.12 -12.27
N ALA A 79 -11.27 -1.34 -10.97
CA ALA A 79 -12.52 -1.19 -10.25
C ALA A 79 -12.98 0.25 -10.24
N ALA A 80 -12.08 1.18 -10.01
CA ALA A 80 -12.42 2.60 -10.02
C ALA A 80 -12.83 3.06 -11.42
N GLN A 81 -12.13 2.56 -12.43
CA GLN A 81 -12.38 2.95 -13.81
C GLN A 81 -13.77 2.57 -14.29
N ARG A 82 -14.38 1.57 -13.72
CA ARG A 82 -15.74 1.19 -14.07
C ARG A 82 -16.75 2.27 -13.73
N HIS A 83 -16.41 3.17 -12.84
CA HIS A 83 -17.30 4.28 -12.46
C HIS A 83 -17.10 5.51 -13.33
N GLY A 84 -16.04 5.55 -14.11
CA GLY A 84 -15.76 6.69 -14.98
C GLY A 84 -14.28 7.01 -15.01
N PRO A 85 -13.92 8.14 -15.58
CA PRO A 85 -12.51 8.52 -15.69
C PRO A 85 -11.87 8.65 -14.32
N VAL A 86 -10.64 8.21 -14.19
CA VAL A 86 -9.97 8.19 -12.91
C VAL A 86 -8.46 8.31 -13.12
N VAL A 87 -7.81 8.96 -12.17
CA VAL A 87 -6.36 8.99 -12.10
C VAL A 87 -5.96 8.22 -10.85
N LEU A 88 -4.98 7.36 -10.96
CA LEU A 88 -4.44 6.66 -9.81
C LEU A 88 -2.96 7.00 -9.73
N THR A 89 -2.51 7.44 -8.56
CA THR A 89 -1.09 7.66 -8.32
C THR A 89 -0.64 6.65 -7.30
N ALA A 90 0.58 6.19 -7.43
CA ALA A 90 1.13 5.20 -6.52
C ALA A 90 2.60 5.47 -6.26
N THR A 91 3.01 5.23 -5.04
CA THR A 91 4.40 5.29 -4.64
C THR A 91 4.76 3.92 -4.10
N LEU A 92 5.83 3.35 -4.63
CA LEU A 92 6.24 2.01 -4.25
C LEU A 92 7.54 2.04 -3.46
N ALA A 93 7.66 1.15 -2.52
CA ALA A 93 8.86 1.04 -1.71
C ALA A 93 9.30 -0.42 -1.64
N ALA A 94 10.52 -0.67 -2.00
CA ALA A 94 11.11 -1.98 -1.83
C ALA A 94 11.63 -2.03 -0.40
N GLY A 95 10.89 -2.66 0.45
CA GLY A 95 11.16 -2.63 1.88
C GLY A 95 10.38 -1.52 2.56
N MET A 96 9.79 -1.82 3.67
CA MET A 96 8.99 -0.86 4.41
C MET A 96 9.49 -0.76 5.84
N PRO A 97 9.42 0.43 6.43
CA PRO A 97 9.67 0.55 7.85
C PRO A 97 8.69 -0.32 8.62
N THR A 98 9.15 -0.96 9.65
CA THR A 98 8.28 -1.81 10.46
C THR A 98 7.35 -0.95 11.29
N ASP A 99 6.25 -1.54 11.71
CA ASP A 99 5.33 -0.84 12.60
C ASP A 99 6.03 -0.49 13.92
N GLY A 100 6.98 -1.28 14.33
CA GLY A 100 7.75 -0.98 15.52
C GLY A 100 8.53 0.31 15.41
N LEU A 101 9.18 0.51 14.27
CA LEU A 101 9.93 1.75 14.05
C LEU A 101 8.98 2.94 13.98
N VAL A 102 7.89 2.80 13.27
CA VAL A 102 6.93 3.88 13.16
C VAL A 102 6.40 4.24 14.55
N GLY A 103 6.10 3.23 15.35
CA GLY A 103 5.61 3.46 16.71
C GLY A 103 6.62 4.16 17.58
N GLU A 104 7.90 3.83 17.43
CA GLU A 104 8.95 4.51 18.18
C GLU A 104 9.04 5.96 17.84
N ILE A 105 8.93 6.28 16.57
CA ILE A 105 8.97 7.66 16.12
C ILE A 105 7.76 8.42 16.67
N GLN A 106 6.61 7.81 16.61
CA GLN A 106 5.40 8.44 17.11
C GLN A 106 5.50 8.72 18.60
N ARG A 107 6.05 7.80 19.36
CA ARG A 107 6.20 8.01 20.79
C ARG A 107 7.20 9.11 21.09
N ALA A 108 8.27 9.16 20.34
CA ALA A 108 9.25 10.21 20.52
C ALA A 108 8.67 11.60 20.26
N LEU A 109 7.82 11.69 19.26
CA LEU A 109 7.20 12.97 18.94
C LEU A 109 6.15 13.38 19.96
N ALA A 110 5.58 12.46 20.65
CA ALA A 110 4.56 12.76 21.62
C ALA A 110 5.14 13.35 22.90
N GLU A 111 6.42 13.18 23.13
CA GLU A 111 7.05 13.77 24.29
C GLU A 111 7.53 15.15 24.00
#